data_f2e5f762e4e59e4151142ff62c02c996
#
_entry.id   f2e5f762e4e59e4151142ff62c02c996
#
_cell.length_a   1.000
_cell.length_b   1.000
_cell.length_c   1.000
_cell.angle_alpha   90.00
_cell.angle_beta   90.00
_cell.angle_gamma   90.00
#
_symmetry.space_group_name_H-M   'P 1'
#
loop_
_entity.id
_entity.type
_entity.pdbx_description
1 polymer ?
#
loop_
_entity_poly.entity_id
_entity_poly.type
_entity_poly.pdbx_seq_one_letter_code
_entity_poly.pdbx_strand_id
1 'polypeptide(L)'
;MKIRTHEHHLDLLGTSSGYRSPGLHMSEIYNHYYQRADPKRYRGGAFDLVRMEAGSALEVVLENALSSRMAGERPGEFQTEEGIWFSPDIIAFEGKILVLGEIKATWMSCREVPVSPDQSKLTGVPSNWDGTSIATFPKQFDKYFTQIKCYAYHLRTPYARLYIYFVNGNWSPPTPVFLCWDLEFTAHELTEEWTAMKRHAQKVMKVI
;
A
#
# COMPACT_ATOMS: atom_id res chain seq x y z
N MET A 1 31.60 -33.59 -12.87
CA MET A 1 30.72 -32.46 -13.23
C MET A 1 31.36 -31.19 -12.66
N LYS A 2 31.71 -30.22 -13.49
CA LYS A 2 32.23 -28.92 -13.01
C LYS A 2 31.10 -27.95 -13.04
N ILE A 3 30.71 -27.40 -11.86
CA ILE A 3 29.73 -26.32 -11.72
C ILE A 3 30.50 -25.00 -11.82
N ARG A 4 30.11 -24.16 -12.76
CA ARG A 4 30.62 -22.78 -12.87
C ARG A 4 29.52 -21.85 -12.40
N THR A 5 29.80 -21.04 -11.38
CA THR A 5 28.93 -19.97 -10.91
C THR A 5 29.26 -18.69 -11.70
N HIS A 6 28.25 -18.04 -12.25
CA HIS A 6 28.41 -16.75 -12.90
C HIS A 6 27.62 -15.73 -12.08
N GLU A 7 28.25 -14.62 -11.71
CA GLU A 7 27.53 -13.44 -11.21
C GLU A 7 27.06 -12.61 -12.40
N HIS A 8 25.78 -12.34 -12.43
CA HIS A 8 25.19 -11.41 -13.39
C HIS A 8 24.80 -10.14 -12.64
N HIS A 9 25.35 -9.01 -13.07
CA HIS A 9 24.85 -7.71 -12.64
C HIS A 9 23.64 -7.35 -13.51
N LEU A 10 22.48 -7.27 -12.90
CA LEU A 10 21.27 -6.78 -13.54
C LEU A 10 21.16 -5.29 -13.25
N ASP A 11 21.38 -4.46 -14.25
CA ASP A 11 20.97 -3.06 -14.21
C ASP A 11 19.45 -3.00 -14.40
N LEU A 12 18.74 -3.05 -13.28
CA LEU A 12 17.32 -2.80 -13.24
C LEU A 12 17.12 -1.29 -13.34
N LEU A 13 17.08 -0.79 -14.56
CA LEU A 13 16.49 0.51 -14.85
C LEU A 13 15.01 0.38 -14.49
N GLY A 14 14.59 1.11 -13.45
CA GLY A 14 13.23 1.09 -12.94
C GLY A 14 12.22 1.26 -14.05
N THR A 15 11.66 0.16 -14.48
CA THR A 15 10.57 0.09 -15.44
C THR A 15 9.25 -0.13 -14.72
N SER A 16 9.04 0.53 -13.58
CA SER A 16 7.70 0.62 -12.98
C SER A 16 6.82 1.43 -13.93
N SER A 17 6.52 0.83 -15.03
CA SER A 17 5.86 1.47 -16.16
C SER A 17 4.38 1.21 -16.17
N GLY A 18 3.68 1.70 -15.17
CA GLY A 18 2.40 2.29 -15.47
C GLY A 18 2.67 3.67 -16.08
N TYR A 19 2.05 4.01 -17.19
CA TYR A 19 2.03 5.40 -17.65
C TYR A 19 1.50 6.25 -16.49
N ARG A 20 2.35 7.14 -15.96
CA ARG A 20 1.96 8.09 -14.93
C ARG A 20 1.77 9.45 -15.56
N SER A 21 0.70 10.11 -15.20
CA SER A 21 0.47 11.50 -15.59
C SER A 21 1.63 12.38 -15.14
N PRO A 22 2.06 13.35 -15.96
CA PRO A 22 3.12 14.27 -15.56
C PRO A 22 2.67 15.15 -14.40
N GLY A 23 3.53 15.36 -13.43
CA GLY A 23 3.28 16.22 -12.26
C GLY A 23 3.60 15.52 -10.94
N LEU A 24 3.20 16.17 -9.85
CA LEU A 24 3.45 15.67 -8.51
C LEU A 24 2.47 14.54 -8.17
N HIS A 25 2.98 13.43 -7.68
CA HIS A 25 2.17 12.32 -7.19
C HIS A 25 2.12 12.26 -5.66
N MET A 26 0.99 11.85 -5.14
CA MET A 26 0.77 11.66 -3.69
C MET A 26 1.83 10.73 -3.08
N SER A 27 2.22 9.70 -3.82
CA SER A 27 3.27 8.75 -3.41
C SER A 27 4.63 9.42 -3.18
N GLU A 28 4.96 10.47 -3.91
CA GLU A 28 6.20 11.22 -3.73
C GLU A 28 6.18 11.99 -2.41
N ILE A 29 5.04 12.56 -2.06
CA ILE A 29 4.87 13.36 -0.83
C ILE A 29 5.07 12.48 0.40
N TYR A 30 4.33 11.36 0.52
CA TYR A 30 4.45 10.53 1.70
C TYR A 30 5.79 9.75 1.73
N ASN A 31 6.35 9.36 0.58
CA ASN A 31 7.68 8.77 0.53
C ASN A 31 8.74 9.74 1.05
N HIS A 32 8.72 11.00 0.58
CA HIS A 32 9.63 12.04 1.07
C HIS A 32 9.42 12.31 2.57
N TYR A 33 8.18 12.34 3.04
CA TYR A 33 7.86 12.52 4.45
C TYR A 33 8.50 11.44 5.31
N TYR A 34 8.28 10.16 4.98
CA TYR A 34 8.81 9.04 5.76
C TYR A 34 10.32 8.86 5.62
N GLN A 35 10.89 9.10 4.45
CA GLN A 35 12.35 9.10 4.26
C GLN A 35 13.04 10.15 5.13
N ARG A 36 12.42 11.31 5.29
CA ARG A 36 12.94 12.37 6.16
C ARG A 36 12.76 12.04 7.63
N ALA A 37 11.64 11.45 8.02
CA ALA A 37 11.35 11.08 9.42
C ALA A 37 12.23 9.92 9.92
N ASP A 38 12.51 8.93 9.08
CA ASP A 38 13.38 7.79 9.40
C ASP A 38 14.25 7.38 8.20
N PRO A 39 15.36 8.14 7.95
CA PRO A 39 16.23 7.89 6.81
C PRO A 39 16.89 6.51 6.82
N LYS A 40 17.04 5.89 7.99
CA LYS A 40 17.67 4.56 8.09
C LYS A 40 16.75 3.46 7.60
N ARG A 41 15.46 3.58 7.89
CA ARG A 41 14.45 2.59 7.52
C ARG A 41 14.09 2.66 6.04
N TYR A 42 14.08 3.86 5.47
CA TYR A 42 13.62 4.12 4.09
C TYR A 42 14.77 4.37 3.10
N ARG A 43 16.02 4.02 3.48
CA ARG A 43 17.15 4.00 2.53
C ARG A 43 17.00 2.78 1.64
N GLY A 44 16.61 3.01 0.38
CA GLY A 44 16.63 1.99 -0.64
C GLY A 44 18.07 1.60 -1.02
N GLY A 45 18.36 0.29 -1.04
CA GLY A 45 19.55 -0.27 -1.66
C GLY A 45 19.19 -0.97 -2.97
N ALA A 46 20.19 -1.41 -3.75
CA ALA A 46 19.95 -2.16 -5.00
C ALA A 46 19.07 -3.41 -4.78
N PHE A 47 19.18 -4.05 -3.62
CA PHE A 47 18.33 -5.19 -3.26
C PHE A 47 16.87 -4.81 -3.02
N ASP A 48 16.61 -3.56 -2.61
CA ASP A 48 15.26 -3.05 -2.42
C ASP A 48 14.57 -2.75 -3.75
N LEU A 49 15.31 -2.40 -4.80
CA LEU A 49 14.75 -2.23 -6.15
C LEU A 49 14.15 -3.54 -6.68
N VAL A 50 14.86 -4.67 -6.54
CA VAL A 50 14.34 -5.98 -6.96
C VAL A 50 13.06 -6.34 -6.20
N ARG A 51 13.03 -6.07 -4.88
CA ARG A 51 11.83 -6.30 -4.08
C ARG A 51 10.68 -5.39 -4.47
N MET A 52 10.97 -4.13 -4.76
CA MET A 52 9.95 -3.17 -5.21
C MET A 52 9.33 -3.59 -6.54
N GLU A 53 10.15 -3.96 -7.53
CA GLU A 53 9.68 -4.42 -8.84
C GLU A 53 8.86 -5.72 -8.72
N ALA A 54 9.35 -6.68 -7.94
CA ALA A 54 8.62 -7.92 -7.68
C ALA A 54 7.31 -7.64 -6.91
N GLY A 55 7.32 -6.69 -5.97
CA GLY A 55 6.13 -6.23 -5.26
C GLY A 55 5.10 -5.65 -6.22
N SER A 56 5.51 -4.73 -7.08
CA SER A 56 4.63 -4.11 -8.08
C SER A 56 4.04 -5.13 -9.06
N ALA A 57 4.83 -6.10 -9.49
CA ALA A 57 4.32 -7.18 -10.34
C ALA A 57 3.26 -8.05 -9.63
N LEU A 58 3.48 -8.37 -8.35
CA LEU A 58 2.53 -9.11 -7.52
C LEU A 58 1.24 -8.30 -7.29
N GLU A 59 1.37 -7.00 -7.03
CA GLU A 59 0.22 -6.10 -6.85
C GLU A 59 -0.69 -6.11 -8.08
N VAL A 60 -0.14 -6.04 -9.30
CA VAL A 60 -0.92 -6.13 -10.55
C VAL A 60 -1.66 -7.46 -10.67
N VAL A 61 -1.02 -8.58 -10.32
CA VAL A 61 -1.68 -9.90 -10.36
C VAL A 61 -2.81 -9.98 -9.34
N LEU A 62 -2.60 -9.44 -8.14
CA LEU A 62 -3.60 -9.41 -7.08
C LEU A 62 -4.77 -8.48 -7.42
N GLU A 63 -4.50 -7.30 -7.98
CA GLU A 63 -5.52 -6.38 -8.47
C GLU A 63 -6.46 -7.07 -9.47
N ASN A 64 -5.90 -7.74 -10.46
CA ASN A 64 -6.68 -8.47 -11.46
C ASN A 64 -7.54 -9.58 -10.84
N ALA A 65 -6.98 -10.32 -9.88
CA ALA A 65 -7.69 -11.39 -9.19
C ALA A 65 -8.82 -10.87 -8.29
N LEU A 66 -8.60 -9.74 -7.61
CA LEU A 66 -9.58 -9.12 -6.72
C LEU A 66 -10.70 -8.41 -7.51
N SER A 67 -10.37 -7.65 -8.54
CA SER A 67 -11.34 -6.91 -9.34
C SER A 67 -12.40 -7.85 -9.94
N SER A 68 -12.00 -9.05 -10.35
CA SER A 68 -12.95 -10.04 -10.86
C SER A 68 -13.91 -10.60 -9.80
N ARG A 69 -13.54 -10.57 -8.52
CA ARG A 69 -14.31 -11.14 -7.41
C ARG A 69 -15.17 -10.13 -6.67
N MET A 70 -14.77 -8.87 -6.65
CA MET A 70 -15.33 -7.84 -5.77
C MET A 70 -16.26 -6.88 -6.49
N ALA A 71 -16.52 -7.06 -7.78
CA ALA A 71 -17.18 -6.05 -8.63
C ALA A 71 -16.50 -4.66 -8.47
N GLY A 72 -15.20 -4.66 -8.21
CA GLY A 72 -14.39 -3.46 -8.11
C GLY A 72 -13.74 -3.13 -9.44
N GLU A 73 -13.45 -1.86 -9.62
CA GLU A 73 -12.77 -1.35 -10.81
C GLU A 73 -11.37 -0.83 -10.42
N ARG A 74 -10.42 -0.98 -11.33
CA ARG A 74 -9.18 -0.22 -11.29
C ARG A 74 -9.46 1.17 -11.85
N PRO A 75 -9.53 2.21 -10.99
CA PRO A 75 -10.10 3.48 -11.40
C PRO A 75 -9.14 4.35 -12.24
N GLY A 76 -7.86 3.97 -12.31
CA GLY A 76 -6.83 4.81 -12.91
C GLY A 76 -6.37 5.93 -11.98
N GLU A 77 -5.95 7.06 -12.56
CA GLU A 77 -5.43 8.21 -11.82
C GLU A 77 -6.48 9.30 -11.64
N PHE A 78 -6.49 9.89 -10.46
CA PHE A 78 -7.27 11.08 -10.11
C PHE A 78 -6.33 12.24 -9.82
N GLN A 79 -6.86 13.45 -9.90
CA GLN A 79 -6.12 14.65 -9.53
C GLN A 79 -6.87 15.41 -8.43
N THR A 80 -6.14 15.86 -7.41
CA THR A 80 -6.69 16.71 -6.36
C THR A 80 -6.89 18.14 -6.87
N GLU A 81 -7.60 18.97 -6.11
CA GLU A 81 -7.74 20.41 -6.41
C GLU A 81 -6.39 21.14 -6.45
N GLU A 82 -5.38 20.65 -5.73
CA GLU A 82 -4.02 21.16 -5.73
C GLU A 82 -3.17 20.66 -6.90
N GLY A 83 -3.73 19.87 -7.80
CA GLY A 83 -3.01 19.33 -8.95
C GLY A 83 -2.14 18.11 -8.65
N ILE A 84 -2.33 17.44 -7.50
CA ILE A 84 -1.58 16.26 -7.08
C ILE A 84 -2.27 15.01 -7.61
N TRP A 85 -1.53 14.14 -8.29
CA TRP A 85 -2.04 12.87 -8.81
C TRP A 85 -2.05 11.78 -7.74
N PHE A 86 -3.08 10.93 -7.75
CA PHE A 86 -3.17 9.73 -6.93
C PHE A 86 -3.92 8.61 -7.65
N SER A 87 -3.55 7.37 -7.38
CA SER A 87 -4.09 6.20 -8.05
C SER A 87 -4.40 5.12 -7.01
N PRO A 88 -5.65 4.97 -6.60
CA PRO A 88 -6.09 3.82 -5.81
C PRO A 88 -5.98 2.53 -6.63
N ASP A 89 -5.67 1.42 -5.97
CA ASP A 89 -5.58 0.14 -6.65
C ASP A 89 -6.97 -0.37 -7.05
N ILE A 90 -7.95 -0.22 -6.16
CA ILE A 90 -9.35 -0.66 -6.40
C ILE A 90 -10.32 0.38 -5.82
N ILE A 91 -11.42 0.59 -6.54
CA ILE A 91 -12.64 1.22 -6.03
C ILE A 91 -13.79 0.23 -6.22
N ALA A 92 -14.52 -0.02 -5.14
CA ALA A 92 -15.69 -0.89 -5.15
C ALA A 92 -16.90 -0.19 -4.52
N PHE A 93 -18.09 -0.64 -4.90
CA PHE A 93 -19.34 -0.19 -4.28
C PHE A 93 -20.00 -1.35 -3.53
N GLU A 94 -20.17 -1.19 -2.24
CA GLU A 94 -20.97 -2.09 -1.41
C GLU A 94 -22.35 -1.43 -1.17
N GLY A 95 -23.30 -1.76 -2.01
CA GLY A 95 -24.57 -1.03 -2.11
C GLY A 95 -24.35 0.40 -2.60
N LYS A 96 -24.53 1.40 -1.72
CA LYS A 96 -24.30 2.82 -2.02
C LYS A 96 -22.99 3.35 -1.40
N ILE A 97 -22.25 2.50 -0.73
CA ILE A 97 -21.04 2.87 -0.02
C ILE A 97 -19.83 2.63 -0.94
N LEU A 98 -19.04 3.69 -1.16
CA LEU A 98 -17.77 3.59 -1.85
C LEU A 98 -16.72 3.07 -0.88
N VAL A 99 -16.03 2.00 -1.26
CA VAL A 99 -14.93 1.40 -0.50
C VAL A 99 -13.66 1.49 -1.34
N LEU A 100 -12.64 2.12 -0.76
CA LEU A 100 -11.31 2.19 -1.33
C LEU A 100 -10.54 0.90 -1.04
N GLY A 101 -9.94 0.26 -2.03
CA GLY A 101 -9.02 -0.86 -1.86
C GLY A 101 -7.59 -0.46 -2.13
N GLU A 102 -6.69 -0.85 -1.25
CA GLU A 102 -5.24 -0.69 -1.40
C GLU A 102 -4.56 -2.04 -1.24
N ILE A 103 -3.69 -2.40 -2.17
CA ILE A 103 -3.01 -3.69 -2.23
C ILE A 103 -1.53 -3.49 -1.99
N LYS A 104 -0.95 -4.32 -1.14
CA LYS A 104 0.49 -4.31 -0.88
C LYS A 104 1.06 -5.71 -0.86
N ALA A 105 2.24 -5.87 -1.46
CA ALA A 105 3.06 -7.06 -1.31
C ALA A 105 4.22 -6.79 -0.35
N THR A 106 4.50 -7.70 0.57
CA THR A 106 5.56 -7.55 1.55
C THR A 106 6.29 -8.85 1.83
N TRP A 107 7.57 -8.74 2.17
CA TRP A 107 8.41 -9.85 2.66
C TRP A 107 8.46 -9.93 4.18
N MET A 108 7.72 -9.09 4.89
CA MET A 108 7.59 -9.15 6.34
C MET A 108 6.89 -10.43 6.77
N SER A 109 7.04 -10.77 8.06
CA SER A 109 6.26 -11.86 8.67
C SER A 109 4.83 -11.40 8.95
N CYS A 110 3.85 -12.23 8.59
CA CYS A 110 2.45 -11.96 8.93
C CYS A 110 2.16 -12.10 10.45
N ARG A 111 3.10 -12.61 11.24
CA ARG A 111 2.99 -12.66 12.72
C ARG A 111 3.08 -11.30 13.39
N GLU A 112 3.62 -10.33 12.67
CA GLU A 112 3.82 -8.97 13.19
C GLU A 112 2.58 -8.09 13.07
N VAL A 113 1.54 -8.57 12.39
CA VAL A 113 0.30 -7.81 12.17
C VAL A 113 -0.85 -8.38 12.99
N PRO A 114 -1.82 -7.54 13.41
CA PRO A 114 -2.97 -8.02 14.14
C PRO A 114 -3.85 -8.89 13.23
N VAL A 115 -4.08 -10.11 13.66
CA VAL A 115 -5.05 -11.01 13.03
C VAL A 115 -6.01 -11.51 14.10
N SER A 116 -7.28 -11.60 13.77
CA SER A 116 -8.25 -12.22 14.67
C SER A 116 -7.90 -13.68 14.90
N PRO A 117 -8.07 -14.21 16.12
CA PRO A 117 -7.81 -15.62 16.43
C PRO A 117 -8.51 -16.62 15.50
N ASP A 118 -9.69 -16.29 15.01
CA ASP A 118 -10.47 -17.12 14.09
C ASP A 118 -9.91 -17.14 12.65
N GLN A 119 -9.03 -16.22 12.32
CA GLN A 119 -8.43 -16.11 11.00
C GLN A 119 -7.20 -16.99 10.80
N SER A 120 -6.69 -17.64 11.84
CA SER A 120 -5.59 -18.62 11.72
C SER A 120 -5.92 -19.79 10.79
N LYS A 121 -7.19 -19.95 10.39
CA LYS A 121 -7.70 -20.99 9.49
C LYS A 121 -8.04 -20.50 8.09
N LEU A 122 -7.92 -19.21 7.81
CA LEU A 122 -8.39 -18.63 6.55
C LEU A 122 -7.22 -18.28 5.62
N THR A 123 -7.13 -19.05 4.58
CA THR A 123 -6.63 -18.60 3.27
C THR A 123 -7.64 -17.63 2.64
N GLY A 124 -8.20 -16.70 3.39
CA GLY A 124 -9.29 -15.84 2.94
C GLY A 124 -9.39 -14.56 3.77
N VAL A 125 -9.99 -13.57 3.16
CA VAL A 125 -10.23 -12.23 3.68
C VAL A 125 -10.87 -12.28 5.06
N PRO A 126 -10.30 -11.65 6.09
CA PRO A 126 -10.97 -11.46 7.37
C PRO A 126 -12.23 -10.61 7.18
N SER A 127 -13.38 -11.14 7.51
CA SER A 127 -14.65 -10.44 7.29
C SER A 127 -15.01 -9.42 8.37
N ASN A 128 -14.27 -9.41 9.49
CA ASN A 128 -14.59 -8.51 10.60
C ASN A 128 -13.32 -8.00 11.28
N TRP A 129 -13.14 -6.69 11.23
CA TRP A 129 -12.23 -5.97 12.10
C TRP A 129 -12.81 -5.98 13.52
N ASP A 130 -12.06 -6.47 14.49
CA ASP A 130 -12.50 -6.58 15.88
C ASP A 130 -12.31 -5.29 16.71
N GLY A 131 -12.13 -4.15 16.04
CA GLY A 131 -11.83 -2.88 16.71
C GLY A 131 -10.36 -2.70 17.09
N THR A 132 -9.46 -3.54 16.57
CA THR A 132 -8.02 -3.37 16.79
C THR A 132 -7.55 -2.02 16.24
N SER A 133 -6.91 -1.23 17.06
CA SER A 133 -6.40 0.07 16.65
C SER A 133 -5.28 -0.05 15.61
N ILE A 134 -5.21 0.92 14.67
CA ILE A 134 -4.05 1.07 13.76
C ILE A 134 -2.73 1.11 14.53
N ALA A 135 -2.71 1.64 15.76
CA ALA A 135 -1.54 1.67 16.62
C ALA A 135 -0.94 0.29 16.95
N THR A 136 -1.67 -0.80 16.71
CA THR A 136 -1.16 -2.18 16.90
C THR A 136 -0.37 -2.69 15.71
N PHE A 137 -0.41 -2.04 14.57
CA PHE A 137 0.40 -2.39 13.43
C PHE A 137 1.86 -1.96 13.63
N PRO A 138 2.83 -2.70 13.06
CA PRO A 138 4.21 -2.25 13.01
C PRO A 138 4.35 -0.92 12.28
N LYS A 139 5.24 -0.04 12.75
CA LYS A 139 5.46 1.31 12.20
C LYS A 139 5.71 1.38 10.68
N GLN A 140 6.21 0.31 10.08
CA GLN A 140 6.41 0.26 8.64
C GLN A 140 5.10 0.31 7.84
N PHE A 141 3.96 0.04 8.49
CA PHE A 141 2.63 0.16 7.88
C PHE A 141 2.08 1.58 7.92
N ASP A 142 2.65 2.47 8.74
CA ASP A 142 2.18 3.86 8.86
C ASP A 142 2.09 4.53 7.47
N LYS A 143 3.06 4.25 6.60
CA LYS A 143 3.07 4.76 5.23
C LYS A 143 1.86 4.29 4.41
N TYR A 144 1.42 3.05 4.58
CA TYR A 144 0.25 2.52 3.89
C TYR A 144 -1.03 3.18 4.41
N PHE A 145 -1.13 3.39 5.73
CA PHE A 145 -2.26 4.09 6.31
C PHE A 145 -2.32 5.55 5.89
N THR A 146 -1.18 6.25 5.82
CA THR A 146 -1.12 7.61 5.29
C THR A 146 -1.61 7.66 3.84
N GLN A 147 -1.16 6.75 3.00
CA GLN A 147 -1.61 6.64 1.61
C GLN A 147 -3.14 6.46 1.54
N ILE A 148 -3.66 5.46 2.25
CA ILE A 148 -5.09 5.14 2.26
C ILE A 148 -5.92 6.31 2.77
N LYS A 149 -5.52 6.96 3.86
CA LYS A 149 -6.23 8.12 4.43
C LYS A 149 -6.27 9.30 3.46
N CYS A 150 -5.16 9.62 2.80
CA CYS A 150 -5.12 10.68 1.81
C CYS A 150 -6.03 10.38 0.63
N TYR A 151 -6.04 9.16 0.12
CA TYR A 151 -6.94 8.75 -0.96
C TYR A 151 -8.41 8.78 -0.52
N ALA A 152 -8.72 8.25 0.66
CA ALA A 152 -10.06 8.25 1.24
C ALA A 152 -10.60 9.68 1.45
N TYR A 153 -9.73 10.62 1.87
CA TYR A 153 -10.06 12.04 1.98
C TYR A 153 -10.55 12.60 0.65
N HIS A 154 -9.79 12.41 -0.43
CA HIS A 154 -10.13 12.95 -1.75
C HIS A 154 -11.31 12.24 -2.41
N LEU A 155 -11.48 10.95 -2.17
CA LEU A 155 -12.64 10.18 -2.64
C LEU A 155 -13.89 10.41 -1.77
N ARG A 156 -13.78 11.17 -0.69
CA ARG A 156 -14.87 11.47 0.26
C ARG A 156 -15.55 10.22 0.81
N THR A 157 -14.75 9.21 1.12
CA THR A 157 -15.21 7.99 1.77
C THR A 157 -14.46 7.73 3.07
N PRO A 158 -15.14 7.35 4.16
CA PRO A 158 -14.48 6.92 5.37
C PRO A 158 -14.03 5.45 5.31
N TYR A 159 -14.45 4.70 4.29
CA TYR A 159 -14.26 3.25 4.23
C TYR A 159 -13.14 2.88 3.29
N ALA A 160 -12.25 2.04 3.79
CA ALA A 160 -11.17 1.49 3.00
C ALA A 160 -10.92 0.02 3.35
N ARG A 161 -10.20 -0.65 2.48
CA ARG A 161 -9.80 -2.03 2.66
C ARG A 161 -8.33 -2.16 2.30
N LEU A 162 -7.51 -2.59 3.27
CA LEU A 162 -6.09 -2.84 3.07
C LEU A 162 -5.86 -4.33 2.85
N TYR A 163 -5.36 -4.66 1.68
CA TYR A 163 -4.96 -6.02 1.31
C TYR A 163 -3.45 -6.14 1.37
N ILE A 164 -2.94 -7.14 2.09
CA ILE A 164 -1.50 -7.39 2.16
C ILE A 164 -1.19 -8.84 1.81
N TYR A 165 -0.33 -9.02 0.83
CA TYR A 165 0.23 -10.30 0.46
C TYR A 165 1.61 -10.46 1.10
N PHE A 166 1.68 -11.34 2.10
CA PHE A 166 2.92 -11.71 2.76
C PHE A 166 3.59 -12.83 1.99
N VAL A 167 4.59 -12.50 1.19
CA VAL A 167 5.25 -13.44 0.26
C VAL A 167 5.78 -14.68 0.99
N ASN A 168 6.34 -14.49 2.17
CA ASN A 168 6.91 -15.58 2.99
C ASN A 168 6.01 -16.01 4.18
N GLY A 169 4.81 -15.43 4.29
CA GLY A 169 3.88 -15.72 5.36
C GLY A 169 4.50 -15.55 6.74
N ASN A 170 4.54 -16.63 7.52
CA ASN A 170 5.09 -16.63 8.87
C ASN A 170 6.54 -17.16 8.97
N TRP A 171 7.20 -17.48 7.85
CA TRP A 171 8.55 -18.03 7.75
C TRP A 171 8.75 -19.47 8.22
N SER A 172 7.71 -20.17 8.68
CA SER A 172 7.88 -21.52 9.24
C SER A 172 6.66 -22.43 9.01
N PRO A 173 6.62 -23.22 7.96
CA PRO A 173 7.39 -23.09 6.72
C PRO A 173 7.00 -21.81 5.96
N PRO A 174 7.83 -21.28 5.09
CA PRO A 174 7.49 -20.11 4.28
C PRO A 174 6.32 -20.49 3.36
N THR A 175 5.17 -19.92 3.63
CA THR A 175 3.93 -20.10 2.85
C THR A 175 3.29 -18.75 2.67
N PRO A 176 2.99 -18.32 1.45
CA PRO A 176 2.33 -17.04 1.23
C PRO A 176 1.02 -16.94 1.99
N VAL A 177 0.77 -15.76 2.57
CA VAL A 177 -0.46 -15.45 3.31
C VAL A 177 -1.03 -14.15 2.75
N PHE A 178 -2.32 -14.16 2.44
CA PHE A 178 -3.05 -12.98 1.99
C PHE A 178 -4.04 -12.57 3.06
N LEU A 179 -3.88 -11.36 3.60
CA LEU A 179 -4.74 -10.80 4.64
C LEU A 179 -5.40 -9.52 4.14
N CYS A 180 -6.56 -9.22 4.71
CA CYS A 180 -7.32 -8.03 4.42
C CYS A 180 -7.88 -7.44 5.72
N TRP A 181 -7.88 -6.12 5.82
CA TRP A 181 -8.49 -5.39 6.92
C TRP A 181 -9.48 -4.38 6.36
N ASP A 182 -10.69 -4.40 6.88
CA ASP A 182 -11.66 -3.32 6.68
C ASP A 182 -11.30 -2.18 7.62
N LEU A 183 -11.23 -0.97 7.09
CA LEU A 183 -10.84 0.24 7.79
C LEU A 183 -11.97 1.24 7.73
N GLU A 184 -12.27 1.86 8.87
CA GLU A 184 -13.21 2.96 8.96
C GLU A 184 -12.52 4.15 9.64
N PHE A 185 -12.46 5.27 8.94
CA PHE A 185 -11.82 6.48 9.42
C PHE A 185 -12.84 7.55 9.77
N THR A 186 -12.55 8.33 10.78
CA THR A 186 -13.30 9.56 11.06
C THR A 186 -12.92 10.66 10.07
N ALA A 187 -13.82 11.59 9.80
CA ALA A 187 -13.52 12.76 8.97
C ALA A 187 -12.34 13.58 9.53
N HIS A 188 -12.17 13.57 10.85
CA HIS A 188 -11.05 14.25 11.52
C HIS A 188 -9.71 13.60 11.16
N GLU A 189 -9.59 12.28 11.29
CA GLU A 189 -8.35 11.54 10.93
C GLU A 189 -7.96 11.77 9.46
N LEU A 190 -8.93 11.74 8.55
CA LEU A 190 -8.66 11.98 7.13
C LEU A 190 -8.17 13.41 6.89
N THR A 191 -8.81 14.40 7.53
CA THR A 191 -8.47 15.81 7.41
C THR A 191 -7.09 16.11 8.00
N GLU A 192 -6.78 15.56 9.16
CA GLU A 192 -5.47 15.74 9.81
C GLU A 192 -4.35 15.17 8.96
N GLU A 193 -4.51 13.93 8.45
CA GLU A 193 -3.51 13.27 7.62
C GLU A 193 -3.24 14.07 6.33
N TRP A 194 -4.31 14.43 5.61
CA TRP A 194 -4.17 15.24 4.40
C TRP A 194 -3.51 16.59 4.67
N THR A 195 -3.95 17.27 5.75
CA THR A 195 -3.36 18.57 6.14
C THR A 195 -1.87 18.45 6.44
N ALA A 196 -1.45 17.37 7.10
CA ALA A 196 -0.03 17.12 7.37
C ALA A 196 0.76 16.91 6.07
N MET A 197 0.25 16.09 5.15
CA MET A 197 0.90 15.81 3.86
C MET A 197 0.95 17.06 2.97
N LYS A 198 -0.14 17.81 2.88
CA LYS A 198 -0.19 19.08 2.15
C LYS A 198 0.81 20.10 2.70
N ARG A 199 0.87 20.25 4.02
CA ARG A 199 1.85 21.13 4.69
C ARG A 199 3.29 20.69 4.39
N HIS A 200 3.53 19.38 4.34
CA HIS A 200 4.84 18.84 4.01
C HIS A 200 5.23 19.18 2.56
N ALA A 201 4.34 18.97 1.60
CA ALA A 201 4.56 19.33 0.20
C ALA A 201 4.84 20.82 0.03
N GLN A 202 4.07 21.69 0.69
CA GLN A 202 4.23 23.14 0.61
C GLN A 202 5.51 23.65 1.27
N LYS A 203 5.75 23.27 2.52
CA LYS A 203 6.80 23.90 3.34
C LYS A 203 8.16 23.23 3.21
N VAL A 204 8.18 21.92 2.96
CA VAL A 204 9.40 21.13 2.95
C VAL A 204 9.85 20.80 1.53
N MET A 205 8.94 20.30 0.71
CA MET A 205 9.25 20.00 -0.70
C MET A 205 9.18 21.25 -1.59
N LYS A 206 8.35 22.24 -1.24
CA LYS A 206 8.11 23.48 -1.99
C LYS A 206 7.61 23.22 -3.42
N VAL A 207 6.71 22.27 -3.58
CA VAL A 207 6.23 21.78 -4.89
C VAL A 207 4.77 22.12 -5.19
N ILE A 208 4.01 22.68 -4.22
CA ILE A 208 2.63 23.17 -4.39
C ILE A 208 2.40 24.50 -3.68
#